data_76f78346c5b3f2a929f81f3a533f8ccf
#
_entry.id   76f78346c5b3f2a929f81f3a533f8ccf
#
_cell.length_a   1.000
_cell.length_b   1.000
_cell.length_c   1.000
_cell.angle_alpha   90.00
_cell.angle_beta   90.00
_cell.angle_gamma   90.00
#
_symmetry.space_group_name_H-M   'P 1'
#
loop_
_entity.id
_entity.type
_entity.pdbx_description
1 polymer ?
#
loop_
_entity_poly.entity_id
_entity_poly.type
_entity_poly.pdbx_seq_one_letter_code
_entity_poly.pdbx_strand_id
1 'polypeptide(L)'
;PNTVDILMTNENEDHILIRGESLGGGKARICRINDVEVDFTGEYSTLIVIQKDKPGVVTYITKCLSDQDVNIAFMRLFRESKGNTAYSIVESDGLLPENIADEIKKSPNVSDVMIIQL
;
A
#
# COMPACT_ATOMS: atom_id res chain seq x y z
N PRO A 1 -14.30 14.32 -13.53
CA PRO A 1 -13.74 14.02 -12.22
C PRO A 1 -12.42 14.74 -12.01
N ASN A 2 -12.17 15.19 -10.81
CA ASN A 2 -10.93 15.84 -10.44
C ASN A 2 -9.91 14.81 -10.01
N THR A 3 -8.69 14.90 -10.51
CA THR A 3 -7.59 14.07 -10.08
C THR A 3 -6.61 14.91 -9.25
N VAL A 4 -6.00 14.28 -8.25
CA VAL A 4 -4.98 14.89 -7.43
C VAL A 4 -3.79 13.94 -7.36
N ASP A 5 -2.61 14.46 -7.65
CA ASP A 5 -1.37 13.71 -7.51
C ASP A 5 -0.66 14.14 -6.25
N ILE A 6 -0.27 13.16 -5.43
CA ILE A 6 0.46 13.39 -4.19
C ILE A 6 1.83 12.72 -4.34
N LEU A 7 2.89 13.51 -4.20
CA LEU A 7 4.25 13.00 -4.18
C LEU A 7 4.67 12.81 -2.74
N MET A 8 5.00 11.58 -2.37
CA MET A 8 5.48 11.26 -1.04
C MET A 8 6.96 10.89 -1.10
N THR A 9 7.72 11.35 -0.12
CA THR A 9 9.16 11.11 -0.04
C THR A 9 9.46 10.38 1.26
N ASN A 10 10.19 9.28 1.19
CA ASN A 10 10.62 8.54 2.38
C ASN A 10 11.96 9.07 2.91
N GLU A 11 12.47 8.46 3.99
CA GLU A 11 13.74 8.88 4.61
C GLU A 11 14.95 8.71 3.71
N ASN A 12 14.87 7.88 2.69
CA ASN A 12 15.95 7.66 1.71
C ASN A 12 15.81 8.56 0.48
N GLU A 13 14.93 9.55 0.56
CA GLU A 13 14.61 10.46 -0.54
C GLU A 13 14.00 9.77 -1.77
N ASP A 14 13.51 8.55 -1.64
CA ASP A 14 12.74 7.90 -2.69
C ASP A 14 11.35 8.52 -2.79
N HIS A 15 10.88 8.67 -4.00
CA HIS A 15 9.59 9.31 -4.26
C HIS A 15 8.55 8.27 -4.67
N ILE A 16 7.34 8.43 -4.14
CA ILE A 16 6.18 7.63 -4.52
C ILE A 16 5.09 8.59 -4.94
N LEU A 17 4.61 8.42 -6.16
CA LEU A 17 3.53 9.23 -6.70
C LEU A 17 2.21 8.48 -6.57
N ILE A 18 1.25 9.08 -5.88
CA ILE A 18 -0.09 8.51 -5.69
C ILE A 18 -1.09 9.41 -6.39
N ARG A 19 -1.92 8.81 -7.24
CA ARG A 19 -3.00 9.53 -7.89
C ARG A 19 -4.34 9.10 -7.31
N GLY A 20 -5.09 10.11 -6.84
CA GLY A 20 -6.45 9.93 -6.43
C GLY A 20 -7.40 10.66 -7.38
N GLU A 21 -8.63 10.22 -7.43
CA GLU A 21 -9.68 10.94 -8.15
C GLU A 21 -10.93 11.06 -7.30
N SER A 22 -11.60 12.21 -7.45
CA SER A 22 -12.86 12.45 -6.79
C SER A 22 -13.99 11.86 -7.63
N LEU A 23 -14.85 11.07 -6.97
CA LEU A 23 -16.01 10.46 -7.61
C LEU A 23 -17.29 11.27 -7.36
N GLY A 24 -17.18 12.40 -6.65
CA GLY A 24 -18.33 13.19 -6.23
C GLY A 24 -18.95 12.66 -4.94
N GLY A 25 -19.79 13.47 -4.30
CA GLY A 25 -20.48 13.08 -3.06
C GLY A 25 -19.55 12.79 -1.89
N GLY A 26 -18.36 13.39 -1.88
CA GLY A 26 -17.38 13.15 -0.81
C GLY A 26 -16.61 11.85 -0.94
N LYS A 27 -16.80 11.10 -2.03
CA LYS A 27 -16.09 9.84 -2.27
C LYS A 27 -14.84 10.07 -3.09
N ALA A 28 -13.82 9.26 -2.80
CA ALA A 28 -12.56 9.29 -3.53
C ALA A 28 -12.06 7.88 -3.79
N ARG A 29 -11.18 7.77 -4.77
CA ARG A 29 -10.56 6.50 -5.15
C ARG A 29 -9.10 6.74 -5.45
N ILE A 30 -8.23 5.84 -5.01
CA ILE A 30 -6.83 5.83 -5.42
C ILE A 30 -6.74 4.96 -6.66
N CYS A 31 -6.20 5.53 -7.75
CA CYS A 31 -6.21 4.87 -9.06
C CYS A 31 -4.81 4.61 -9.63
N ARG A 32 -3.76 5.14 -9.03
CA ARG A 32 -2.39 4.93 -9.51
C ARG A 32 -1.39 5.09 -8.39
N ILE A 33 -0.40 4.19 -8.37
CA ILE A 33 0.79 4.32 -7.53
C ILE A 33 1.99 4.16 -8.45
N ASN A 34 2.82 5.19 -8.58
CA ASN A 34 3.89 5.28 -9.57
C ASN A 34 3.30 5.00 -10.98
N ASP A 35 3.79 4.01 -11.68
CA ASP A 35 3.30 3.63 -13.01
C ASP A 35 2.28 2.51 -12.98
N VAL A 36 1.85 2.08 -11.80
CA VAL A 36 0.95 0.94 -11.64
C VAL A 36 -0.48 1.42 -11.41
N GLU A 37 -1.41 0.92 -12.23
CA GLU A 37 -2.83 1.16 -12.01
C GLU A 37 -3.31 0.33 -10.82
N VAL A 38 -4.00 0.98 -9.91
CA VAL A 38 -4.56 0.37 -8.72
C VAL A 38 -6.00 0.83 -8.56
N ASP A 39 -6.72 0.21 -7.64
CA ASP A 39 -8.11 0.59 -7.38
C ASP A 39 -8.43 0.27 -5.92
N PHE A 40 -8.54 1.31 -5.09
CA PHE A 40 -9.01 1.17 -3.72
C PHE A 40 -9.54 2.51 -3.21
N THR A 41 -10.42 2.45 -2.21
CA THR A 41 -11.17 3.63 -1.77
C THR A 41 -10.43 4.51 -0.77
N GLY A 42 -9.51 3.97 -0.01
CA GLY A 42 -8.85 4.70 1.08
C GLY A 42 -9.78 4.99 2.27
N GLU A 43 -10.95 4.39 2.32
CA GLU A 43 -11.89 4.58 3.45
C GLU A 43 -11.39 3.91 4.72
N TYR A 44 -10.63 2.87 4.58
CA TYR A 44 -10.03 2.12 5.68
C TYR A 44 -8.59 2.54 5.89
N SER A 45 -8.03 2.20 7.04
CA SER A 45 -6.58 2.30 7.23
C SER A 45 -5.89 1.42 6.20
N THR A 46 -5.04 2.00 5.38
CA THR A 46 -4.48 1.33 4.21
C THR A 46 -2.97 1.23 4.32
N LEU A 47 -2.46 0.02 4.11
CA LEU A 47 -1.05 -0.29 4.05
C LEU A 47 -0.67 -0.55 2.59
N ILE A 48 0.36 0.13 2.11
CA ILE A 48 0.90 -0.08 0.77
C ILE A 48 2.31 -0.60 0.92
N VAL A 49 2.56 -1.81 0.41
CA VAL A 49 3.90 -2.42 0.44
C VAL A 49 4.45 -2.50 -0.97
N ILE A 50 5.60 -1.91 -1.17
CA ILE A 50 6.33 -2.01 -2.44
C ILE A 50 7.36 -3.11 -2.27
N GLN A 51 7.30 -4.14 -3.08
CA GLN A 51 8.00 -5.38 -2.87
C GLN A 51 8.53 -6.01 -4.15
N LYS A 52 9.46 -6.93 -4.00
CA LYS A 52 9.84 -7.82 -5.10
C LYS A 52 8.68 -8.76 -5.39
N ASP A 53 8.38 -8.95 -6.67
CA ASP A 53 7.31 -9.85 -7.11
C ASP A 53 7.83 -11.28 -7.14
N LYS A 54 7.81 -11.94 -6.00
CA LYS A 54 8.29 -13.33 -5.88
C LYS A 54 7.57 -14.06 -4.75
N PRO A 55 7.64 -15.41 -4.78
CA PRO A 55 6.98 -16.23 -3.75
C PRO A 55 7.44 -15.88 -2.33
N GLY A 56 6.54 -16.01 -1.38
CA GLY A 56 6.82 -15.83 0.04
C GLY A 56 6.68 -14.42 0.57
N VAL A 57 6.68 -13.40 -0.29
CA VAL A 57 6.58 -12.01 0.18
C VAL A 57 5.21 -11.72 0.76
N VAL A 58 4.15 -12.13 0.06
CA VAL A 58 2.78 -11.94 0.56
C VAL A 58 2.57 -12.70 1.87
N THR A 59 3.11 -13.90 1.99
CA THR A 59 3.05 -14.69 3.22
C THR A 59 3.70 -13.94 4.39
N TYR A 60 4.86 -13.34 4.15
CA TYR A 60 5.56 -12.57 5.18
C TYR A 60 4.73 -11.37 5.63
N ILE A 61 4.15 -10.62 4.69
CA ILE A 61 3.33 -9.45 4.98
C ILE A 61 2.11 -9.85 5.83
N THR A 62 1.39 -10.86 5.41
CA THR A 62 0.19 -11.31 6.12
C THR A 62 0.52 -11.88 7.48
N LYS A 63 1.68 -12.53 7.64
CA LYS A 63 2.13 -12.99 8.93
C LYS A 63 2.41 -11.82 9.89
N CYS A 64 3.09 -10.78 9.42
CA CYS A 64 3.33 -9.58 10.24
C CYS A 64 2.02 -8.97 10.73
N LEU A 65 1.02 -8.89 9.84
CA LEU A 65 -0.29 -8.35 10.19
C LEU A 65 -1.01 -9.25 11.19
N SER A 66 -1.02 -10.55 10.95
CA SER A 66 -1.66 -11.52 11.83
C SER A 66 -1.02 -11.56 13.21
N ASP A 67 0.30 -11.49 13.29
CA ASP A 67 1.04 -11.50 14.58
C ASP A 67 0.68 -10.30 15.46
N GLN A 68 0.19 -9.22 14.87
CA GLN A 68 -0.24 -8.03 15.60
C GLN A 68 -1.76 -7.86 15.64
N ASP A 69 -2.48 -8.94 15.41
CA ASP A 69 -3.96 -8.99 15.49
C ASP A 69 -4.65 -8.01 14.53
N VAL A 70 -4.05 -7.72 13.39
CA VAL A 70 -4.68 -6.89 12.37
C VAL A 70 -5.63 -7.74 11.54
N ASN A 71 -6.90 -7.35 11.51
CA ASN A 71 -7.88 -8.01 10.66
C ASN A 71 -7.92 -7.35 9.29
N ILE A 72 -7.61 -8.13 8.27
CA ILE A 72 -7.57 -7.65 6.89
C ILE A 72 -8.99 -7.63 6.33
N ALA A 73 -9.47 -6.44 5.97
CA ALA A 73 -10.76 -6.27 5.33
C ALA A 73 -10.66 -6.51 3.82
N PHE A 74 -9.54 -6.12 3.24
CA PHE A 74 -9.30 -6.23 1.80
C PHE A 74 -7.81 -6.33 1.55
N MET A 75 -7.43 -7.15 0.58
CA MET A 75 -6.04 -7.25 0.14
C MET A 75 -5.97 -7.48 -1.35
N ARG A 76 -5.09 -6.75 -2.01
CA ARG A 76 -4.91 -6.92 -3.45
C ARG A 76 -3.45 -6.70 -3.83
N LEU A 77 -2.99 -7.49 -4.80
CA LEU A 77 -1.66 -7.40 -5.36
C LEU A 77 -1.73 -6.83 -6.77
N PHE A 78 -0.96 -5.79 -7.00
CA PHE A 78 -0.80 -5.20 -8.33
C PHE A 78 0.64 -5.38 -8.79
N ARG A 79 0.84 -5.77 -10.02
CA ARG A 79 2.16 -6.04 -10.58
C ARG A 79 2.53 -5.00 -11.62
N GLU A 80 3.79 -4.64 -11.67
CA GLU A 80 4.31 -3.88 -12.79
C GLU A 80 4.36 -4.76 -14.04
N SER A 81 4.05 -4.18 -15.19
CA SER A 81 4.06 -4.91 -16.46
C SER A 81 5.49 -5.24 -16.93
N LYS A 82 6.47 -4.48 -16.45
CA LYS A 82 7.88 -4.64 -16.82
C LYS A 82 8.73 -4.58 -15.57
N GLY A 83 9.11 -5.70 -15.05
CA GLY A 83 9.99 -5.73 -13.90
C GLY A 83 9.52 -6.67 -12.83
N ASN A 84 10.19 -6.61 -11.70
CA ASN A 84 10.02 -7.55 -10.60
C ASN A 84 9.40 -6.90 -9.38
N THR A 85 8.70 -5.80 -9.57
CA THR A 85 8.07 -5.04 -8.50
C THR A 85 6.57 -5.30 -8.46
N ALA A 86 6.06 -5.47 -7.25
CA ALA A 86 4.64 -5.60 -6.99
C ALA A 86 4.24 -4.67 -5.86
N TYR A 87 2.96 -4.35 -5.80
CA TYR A 87 2.37 -3.49 -4.79
C TYR A 87 1.27 -4.27 -4.08
N SER A 88 1.46 -4.53 -2.79
CA SER A 88 0.40 -5.11 -1.96
C SER A 88 -0.36 -3.99 -1.28
N ILE A 89 -1.65 -3.92 -1.52
CA ILE A 89 -2.56 -2.96 -0.91
C ILE A 89 -3.39 -3.72 0.12
N VAL A 90 -3.28 -3.34 1.38
CA VAL A 90 -4.01 -3.98 2.47
C VAL A 90 -4.86 -2.93 3.17
N GLU A 91 -6.16 -3.16 3.23
CA GLU A 91 -7.08 -2.35 4.02
C GLU A 91 -7.47 -3.13 5.27
N SER A 92 -7.36 -2.49 6.43
CA SER A 92 -7.68 -3.11 7.71
C SER A 92 -8.96 -2.56 8.31
N ASP A 93 -9.64 -3.35 9.12
CA ASP A 93 -10.88 -2.92 9.79
C ASP A 93 -10.65 -1.86 10.87
N GLY A 94 -9.44 -1.76 11.39
CA GLY A 94 -9.12 -0.83 12.45
C GLY A 94 -7.82 -0.09 12.16
N LEU A 95 -7.36 0.67 13.13
CA LEU A 95 -6.08 1.37 13.01
C LEU A 95 -4.94 0.36 12.93
N LEU A 96 -3.97 0.66 12.08
CA LEU A 96 -2.77 -0.15 11.96
C LEU A 96 -1.82 0.15 13.12
N PRO A 97 -1.12 -0.88 13.65
CA PRO A 97 -0.11 -0.65 14.69
C PRO A 97 1.01 0.28 14.20
N GLU A 98 1.54 1.11 15.10
CA GLU A 98 2.56 2.09 14.76
C GLU A 98 3.84 1.45 14.19
N ASN A 99 4.17 0.24 14.66
CA ASN A 99 5.40 -0.44 14.27
C ASN A 99 5.24 -1.39 13.08
N ILE A 100 4.04 -1.48 12.49
CA ILE A 100 3.79 -2.47 11.43
C ILE A 100 4.66 -2.24 10.20
N ALA A 101 4.87 -0.99 9.82
CA ALA A 101 5.72 -0.67 8.68
C ALA A 101 7.16 -1.12 8.92
N ASP A 102 7.70 -0.85 10.10
CA ASP A 102 9.06 -1.25 10.45
C ASP A 102 9.24 -2.76 10.46
N GLU A 103 8.23 -3.49 10.98
CA GLU A 103 8.26 -4.94 10.98
C GLU A 103 8.28 -5.52 9.56
N ILE A 104 7.45 -5.00 8.69
CA ILE A 104 7.39 -5.46 7.29
C ILE A 104 8.68 -5.12 6.55
N LYS A 105 9.26 -3.94 6.81
CA LYS A 105 10.51 -3.51 6.18
C LYS A 105 11.73 -4.37 6.56
N LYS A 106 11.65 -5.20 7.60
CA LYS A 106 12.73 -6.11 7.95
C LYS A 106 13.02 -7.14 6.86
N SER A 107 12.05 -7.41 5.99
CA SER A 107 12.28 -8.30 4.85
C SER A 107 13.16 -7.62 3.80
N PRO A 108 14.23 -8.27 3.32
CA PRO A 108 15.04 -7.72 2.23
C PRO A 108 14.28 -7.65 0.90
N ASN A 109 13.13 -8.30 0.81
CA ASN A 109 12.30 -8.30 -0.39
C ASN A 109 11.29 -7.15 -0.42
N VAL A 110 11.23 -6.35 0.66
CA VAL A 110 10.35 -5.19 0.75
C VAL A 110 11.20 -3.93 0.53
N SER A 111 10.82 -3.15 -0.46
CA SER A 111 11.50 -1.90 -0.79
C SER A 111 11.01 -0.73 0.05
N ASP A 112 9.70 -0.65 0.27
CA ASP A 112 9.12 0.41 1.06
C ASP A 112 7.74 0.04 1.58
N VAL A 113 7.30 0.75 2.61
CA VAL A 113 5.97 0.57 3.21
C VAL A 113 5.40 1.94 3.51
N MET A 114 4.16 2.16 3.13
CA MET A 114 3.42 3.38 3.42
C MET A 114 2.11 3.07 4.10
N ILE A 115 1.68 3.95 4.98
CA ILE A 115 0.40 3.84 5.65
C ILE A 115 -0.40 5.11 5.34
N ILE A 116 -1.64 4.91 4.90
CA ILE A 116 -2.59 5.98 4.69
C ILE A 116 -3.72 5.77 5.69
N GLN A 117 -3.87 6.72 6.62
CA GLN A 117 -4.95 6.71 7.61
C GLN A 117 -5.61 8.08 7.59
N LEU A 118 -6.85 8.09 7.17
CA LEU A 118 -7.64 9.31 7.05
C LEU A 118 -8.45 9.59 8.30
#